data_bd3bb6599b4b24f4afb3c94f8241833b
#
_entry.id   bd3bb6599b4b24f4afb3c94f8241833b
#
_cell.length_a   1.000
_cell.length_b   1.000
_cell.length_c   1.000
_cell.angle_alpha   90.00
_cell.angle_beta   90.00
_cell.angle_gamma   90.00
#
_symmetry.space_group_name_H-M   'P 1'
#
loop_
_entity.id
_entity.type
_entity.pdbx_description
1 polymer ?
#
loop_
_entity_poly.entity_id
_entity_poly.type
_entity_poly.pdbx_seq_one_letter_code
_entity_poly.pdbx_strand_id
1 'polypeptide(L)'
;MNDITRDIYPMPAFVTFAVSDVERTVAFYVGALDWIELFRMPGPDGAAALVHLRRWRYQDILVRPGPADPGHGWAVSIAATADDLPGLVERARAQGGGQVTDPTDTPWNTRDVNITDPDGYRLVYTARRPEGERDEAFGQRILDLAREQNLR
;
A
#
# COMPACT_ATOMS: atom_id res chain seq x y z
N MET A 1 -12.24 8.85 -9.18
CA MET A 1 -12.41 8.57 -7.75
C MET A 1 -12.00 7.13 -7.49
N ASN A 2 -11.13 6.92 -6.55
CA ASN A 2 -10.62 5.58 -6.24
C ASN A 2 -11.45 5.00 -5.09
N ASP A 3 -12.62 4.51 -5.43
CA ASP A 3 -13.53 3.97 -4.43
C ASP A 3 -13.11 2.56 -4.01
N ILE A 4 -13.30 2.26 -2.74
CA ILE A 4 -13.18 0.91 -2.22
C ILE A 4 -14.29 0.08 -2.85
N THR A 5 -13.92 -0.99 -3.55
CA THR A 5 -14.88 -1.90 -4.18
C THR A 5 -14.89 -3.26 -3.48
N ARG A 6 -16.08 -3.83 -3.38
CA ARG A 6 -16.30 -5.21 -2.92
C ARG A 6 -16.51 -6.20 -4.08
N ASP A 7 -16.33 -5.74 -5.32
CA ASP A 7 -16.46 -6.59 -6.50
C ASP A 7 -15.47 -7.75 -6.45
N ILE A 8 -15.92 -8.91 -6.90
CA ILE A 8 -15.06 -10.08 -7.05
C ILE A 8 -14.41 -10.01 -8.43
N TYR A 9 -13.10 -10.07 -8.46
CA TYR A 9 -12.31 -10.09 -9.68
C TYR A 9 -11.07 -10.97 -9.50
N PRO A 10 -10.50 -11.52 -10.59
CA PRO A 10 -9.16 -12.11 -10.53
C PRO A 10 -8.15 -11.04 -10.13
N MET A 11 -7.41 -11.29 -9.06
CA MET A 11 -6.38 -10.35 -8.59
C MET A 11 -5.14 -10.46 -9.48
N PRO A 12 -4.78 -9.41 -10.24
CA PRO A 12 -3.66 -9.48 -11.19
C PRO A 12 -2.29 -9.57 -10.50
N ALA A 13 -2.17 -8.93 -9.35
CA ALA A 13 -1.00 -9.01 -8.49
C ALA A 13 -1.41 -8.68 -7.05
N PHE A 14 -0.89 -9.42 -6.10
CA PHE A 14 -1.11 -9.20 -4.67
C PHE A 14 0.06 -9.77 -3.87
N VAL A 15 0.16 -9.38 -2.62
CA VAL A 15 1.16 -9.89 -1.68
C VAL A 15 0.47 -10.68 -0.57
N THR A 16 1.14 -11.71 -0.07
CA THR A 16 0.72 -12.44 1.12
C THR A 16 1.73 -12.21 2.23
N PHE A 17 1.27 -11.69 3.36
CA PHE A 17 2.07 -11.52 4.56
C PHE A 17 1.79 -12.62 5.58
N ALA A 18 2.84 -13.29 6.04
CA ALA A 18 2.79 -14.06 7.29
C ALA A 18 3.00 -13.08 8.44
N VAL A 19 2.07 -13.03 9.38
CA VAL A 19 2.09 -12.05 10.47
C VAL A 19 2.00 -12.74 11.82
N SER A 20 2.63 -12.14 12.83
CA SER A 20 2.68 -12.68 14.18
C SER A 20 1.33 -12.62 14.91
N ASP A 21 0.51 -11.60 14.57
CA ASP A 21 -0.81 -11.38 15.15
C ASP A 21 -1.74 -10.84 14.06
N VAL A 22 -2.61 -11.71 13.55
CA VAL A 22 -3.55 -11.37 12.46
C VAL A 22 -4.49 -10.24 12.86
N GLU A 23 -5.04 -10.29 14.09
CA GLU A 23 -6.01 -9.28 14.52
C GLU A 23 -5.38 -7.90 14.66
N ARG A 24 -4.16 -7.83 15.20
CA ARG A 24 -3.41 -6.58 15.29
C ARG A 24 -3.09 -6.03 13.91
N THR A 25 -2.67 -6.87 12.99
CA THR A 25 -2.37 -6.46 11.60
C THR A 25 -3.62 -5.93 10.91
N VAL A 26 -4.73 -6.66 10.97
CA VAL A 26 -6.00 -6.24 10.37
C VAL A 26 -6.47 -4.91 10.96
N ALA A 27 -6.42 -4.76 12.30
CA ALA A 27 -6.80 -3.51 12.96
C ALA A 27 -5.96 -2.31 12.49
N PHE A 28 -4.65 -2.51 12.28
CA PHE A 28 -3.77 -1.47 11.77
C PHE A 28 -4.11 -1.08 10.32
N TYR A 29 -4.25 -2.05 9.41
CA TYR A 29 -4.59 -1.76 8.02
C TYR A 29 -5.96 -1.10 7.87
N VAL A 30 -6.95 -1.58 8.60
CA VAL A 30 -8.31 -1.04 8.54
C VAL A 30 -8.40 0.32 9.23
N GLY A 31 -7.82 0.46 10.41
CA GLY A 31 -7.94 1.67 11.22
C GLY A 31 -7.05 2.81 10.75
N ALA A 32 -5.83 2.53 10.32
CA ALA A 32 -4.85 3.54 9.97
C ALA A 32 -4.70 3.78 8.46
N LEU A 33 -4.84 2.75 7.63
CA LEU A 33 -4.41 2.78 6.23
C LEU A 33 -5.55 2.71 5.20
N ASP A 34 -6.80 2.86 5.64
CA ASP A 34 -8.00 2.90 4.79
C ASP A 34 -8.27 1.60 3.99
N TRP A 35 -7.84 0.46 4.54
CA TRP A 35 -8.19 -0.84 3.99
C TRP A 35 -9.52 -1.32 4.56
N ILE A 36 -10.15 -2.24 3.86
CA ILE A 36 -11.30 -2.99 4.38
C ILE A 36 -10.94 -4.47 4.50
N GLU A 37 -11.51 -5.13 5.49
CA GLU A 37 -11.57 -6.59 5.50
C GLU A 37 -12.65 -7.04 4.53
N LEU A 38 -12.22 -7.62 3.40
CA LEU A 38 -13.14 -8.09 2.37
C LEU A 38 -13.67 -9.48 2.70
N PHE A 39 -12.80 -10.33 3.19
CA PHE A 39 -13.11 -11.73 3.46
C PHE A 39 -12.18 -12.28 4.54
N ARG A 40 -12.73 -13.18 5.37
CA ARG A 40 -12.01 -13.89 6.41
C ARG A 40 -12.31 -15.39 6.32
N MET A 41 -11.30 -16.21 6.28
CA MET A 41 -11.42 -17.65 6.33
C MET A 41 -11.03 -18.15 7.73
N PRO A 42 -11.94 -18.85 8.43
CA PRO A 42 -11.61 -19.43 9.73
C PRO A 42 -10.69 -20.66 9.60
N GLY A 43 -9.80 -20.83 10.55
CA GLY A 43 -9.03 -22.04 10.73
C GLY A 43 -9.76 -23.09 11.58
N PRO A 44 -9.14 -24.27 11.80
CA PRO A 44 -9.73 -25.36 12.57
C PRO A 44 -10.06 -24.99 14.02
N ASP A 45 -9.34 -24.06 14.59
CA ASP A 45 -9.51 -23.56 15.97
C ASP A 45 -10.46 -22.35 16.07
N GLY A 46 -11.05 -21.94 14.96
CA GLY A 46 -11.91 -20.76 14.88
C GLY A 46 -11.15 -19.43 14.71
N ALA A 47 -9.83 -19.40 14.91
CA ALA A 47 -9.02 -18.24 14.58
C ALA A 47 -8.88 -18.06 13.07
N ALA A 48 -8.56 -16.84 12.62
CA ALA A 48 -8.41 -16.61 11.19
C ALA A 48 -7.21 -17.37 10.61
N ALA A 49 -7.47 -18.18 9.58
CA ALA A 49 -6.42 -18.82 8.77
C ALA A 49 -5.93 -17.92 7.64
N LEU A 50 -6.80 -17.04 7.16
CA LEU A 50 -6.51 -16.08 6.10
C LEU A 50 -7.46 -14.89 6.21
N VAL A 51 -6.95 -13.68 6.00
CA VAL A 51 -7.77 -12.48 5.84
C VAL A 51 -7.38 -11.80 4.53
N HIS A 52 -8.38 -11.47 3.73
CA HIS A 52 -8.22 -10.69 2.51
C HIS A 52 -8.54 -9.23 2.82
N LEU A 53 -7.54 -8.39 2.68
CA LEU A 53 -7.66 -6.94 2.81
C LEU A 53 -7.65 -6.30 1.42
N ARG A 54 -8.49 -5.31 1.24
CA ARG A 54 -8.56 -4.50 0.02
C ARG A 54 -8.65 -3.03 0.35
N ARG A 55 -7.96 -2.20 -0.41
CA ARG A 55 -8.11 -0.75 -0.36
C ARG A 55 -8.88 -0.26 -1.59
N TRP A 56 -8.21 0.02 -2.68
CA TRP A 56 -8.85 0.34 -3.96
C TRP A 56 -8.89 -0.87 -4.88
N ARG A 57 -9.53 -0.72 -6.03
CA ARG A 57 -9.50 -1.76 -7.05
C ARG A 57 -8.07 -2.17 -7.39
N TYR A 58 -7.78 -3.45 -7.36
CA TYR A 58 -6.48 -4.08 -7.55
C TYR A 58 -5.43 -3.80 -6.47
N GLN A 59 -5.81 -3.21 -5.35
CA GLN A 59 -4.97 -3.12 -4.16
C GLN A 59 -5.43 -4.16 -3.15
N ASP A 60 -4.81 -5.33 -3.22
CA ASP A 60 -5.20 -6.51 -2.44
C ASP A 60 -3.99 -7.05 -1.66
N ILE A 61 -4.23 -7.41 -0.42
CA ILE A 61 -3.25 -8.05 0.46
C ILE A 61 -3.93 -9.23 1.14
N LEU A 62 -3.24 -10.38 1.16
CA LEU A 62 -3.63 -11.51 1.98
C LEU A 62 -2.77 -11.54 3.24
N VAL A 63 -3.40 -11.76 4.38
CA VAL A 63 -2.75 -11.86 5.69
C VAL A 63 -3.02 -13.25 6.25
N ARG A 64 -1.99 -13.95 6.68
CA ARG A 64 -2.09 -15.26 7.32
C ARG A 64 -1.25 -15.32 8.59
N PRO A 65 -1.61 -16.15 9.57
CA PRO A 65 -0.77 -16.34 10.74
C PRO A 65 0.53 -17.06 10.37
N GLY A 66 1.59 -16.72 11.06
CA GLY A 66 2.90 -17.36 10.90
C GLY A 66 4.02 -16.47 11.42
N PRO A 67 5.26 -16.97 11.44
CA PRO A 67 6.40 -16.13 11.80
C PRO A 67 6.54 -14.99 10.79
N ALA A 68 6.60 -13.77 11.29
CA ALA A 68 6.83 -12.60 10.44
C ALA A 68 8.28 -12.55 9.97
N ASP A 69 8.48 -12.32 8.69
CA ASP A 69 9.79 -12.14 8.08
C ASP A 69 9.71 -11.01 7.04
N PRO A 70 9.82 -9.75 7.45
CA PRO A 70 9.72 -8.62 6.53
C PRO A 70 10.91 -8.54 5.55
N GLY A 71 12.03 -9.18 5.85
CA GLY A 71 13.21 -9.15 4.99
C GLY A 71 13.78 -7.76 4.77
N HIS A 72 14.62 -7.66 3.74
CA HIS A 72 15.28 -6.41 3.33
C HIS A 72 15.25 -6.26 1.82
N GLY A 73 15.38 -5.01 1.34
CA GLY A 73 15.57 -4.74 -0.09
C GLY A 73 14.29 -4.75 -0.92
N TRP A 74 13.10 -4.77 -0.31
CA TRP A 74 11.83 -4.70 -0.99
C TRP A 74 10.80 -3.89 -0.20
N ALA A 75 9.80 -3.39 -0.91
CA ALA A 75 8.63 -2.75 -0.33
C ALA A 75 7.44 -2.94 -1.27
N VAL A 76 6.24 -2.83 -0.74
CA VAL A 76 5.01 -2.82 -1.55
C VAL A 76 4.61 -1.37 -1.78
N SER A 77 4.55 -0.96 -3.03
CA SER A 77 4.07 0.38 -3.39
C SER A 77 2.57 0.37 -3.63
N ILE A 78 1.89 1.28 -2.97
CA ILE A 78 0.44 1.42 -2.95
C ILE A 78 0.09 2.80 -3.50
N ALA A 79 -0.66 2.85 -4.59
CA ALA A 79 -1.13 4.13 -5.13
C ALA A 79 -2.07 4.84 -4.15
N ALA A 80 -1.85 6.14 -3.98
CA ALA A 80 -2.64 7.03 -3.14
C ALA A 80 -2.90 8.35 -3.86
N THR A 81 -3.69 9.22 -3.29
CA THR A 81 -3.77 10.63 -3.69
C THR A 81 -2.88 11.49 -2.79
N ALA A 82 -2.41 12.62 -3.29
CA ALA A 82 -1.58 13.52 -2.49
C ALA A 82 -2.32 14.01 -1.23
N ASP A 83 -3.63 14.20 -1.33
CA ASP A 83 -4.48 14.67 -0.23
C ASP A 83 -4.65 13.60 0.87
N ASP A 84 -4.52 12.32 0.54
CA ASP A 84 -4.63 11.22 1.52
C ASP A 84 -3.40 11.10 2.42
N LEU A 85 -2.21 11.47 1.92
CA LEU A 85 -0.95 11.18 2.58
C LEU A 85 -0.81 11.73 3.99
N PRO A 86 -1.18 13.00 4.29
CA PRO A 86 -1.07 13.51 5.66
C PRO A 86 -1.91 12.73 6.66
N GLY A 87 -3.14 12.35 6.30
CA GLY A 87 -4.01 11.57 7.17
C GLY A 87 -3.51 10.15 7.40
N LEU A 88 -2.95 9.51 6.37
CA LEU A 88 -2.30 8.19 6.51
C LEU A 88 -1.13 8.26 7.49
N VAL A 89 -0.28 9.28 7.39
CA VAL A 89 0.86 9.48 8.32
C VAL A 89 0.38 9.63 9.76
N GLU A 90 -0.60 10.50 9.98
CA GLU A 90 -1.13 10.76 11.32
C GLU A 90 -1.70 9.49 11.94
N ARG A 91 -2.56 8.79 11.23
CA ARG A 91 -3.20 7.56 11.72
C ARG A 91 -2.20 6.43 11.93
N ALA A 92 -1.24 6.26 11.02
CA ALA A 92 -0.22 5.23 11.15
C ALA A 92 0.65 5.44 12.39
N ARG A 93 1.05 6.69 12.67
CA ARG A 93 1.79 7.03 13.89
C ARG A 93 0.97 6.80 15.15
N ALA A 94 -0.31 7.15 15.13
CA ALA A 94 -1.20 6.99 16.29
C ALA A 94 -1.56 5.53 16.58
N GLN A 95 -1.53 4.64 15.59
CA GLN A 95 -2.03 3.27 15.69
C GLN A 95 -0.93 2.20 15.64
N GLY A 96 0.31 2.54 15.92
CA GLY A 96 1.38 1.58 16.10
C GLY A 96 2.14 1.20 14.83
N GLY A 97 2.15 2.05 13.83
CA GLY A 97 3.11 1.95 12.74
C GLY A 97 4.54 2.00 13.27
N GLY A 98 5.45 1.25 12.68
CA GLY A 98 6.86 1.25 13.06
C GLY A 98 7.55 2.55 12.62
N GLN A 99 8.17 2.54 11.46
CA GLN A 99 8.69 3.76 10.84
C GLN A 99 7.60 4.41 9.98
N VAL A 100 7.39 5.69 10.15
CA VAL A 100 6.45 6.48 9.34
C VAL A 100 7.13 7.78 8.97
N THR A 101 7.37 7.99 7.66
CA THR A 101 7.99 9.23 7.17
C THR A 101 6.95 10.30 6.89
N ASP A 102 7.38 11.55 6.86
CA ASP A 102 6.56 12.62 6.30
C ASP A 102 6.48 12.48 4.77
N PRO A 103 5.43 13.03 4.14
CA PRO A 103 5.33 13.06 2.69
C PRO A 103 6.55 13.74 2.06
N THR A 104 7.21 13.06 1.13
CA THR A 104 8.44 13.52 0.50
C THR A 104 8.33 13.42 -1.03
N ASP A 105 8.70 14.48 -1.71
CA ASP A 105 8.70 14.51 -3.17
C ASP A 105 9.87 13.72 -3.75
N THR A 106 9.59 12.95 -4.79
CA THR A 106 10.57 12.19 -5.54
C THR A 106 10.97 12.92 -6.83
N PRO A 107 12.14 12.60 -7.41
CA PRO A 107 12.54 13.15 -8.72
C PRO A 107 11.66 12.72 -9.89
N TRP A 108 10.80 11.73 -9.72
CA TRP A 108 9.94 11.18 -10.78
C TRP A 108 8.47 11.57 -10.64
N ASN A 109 8.22 12.74 -10.06
CA ASN A 109 6.89 13.34 -9.96
C ASN A 109 5.89 12.62 -9.05
N THR A 110 6.37 11.86 -8.07
CA THR A 110 5.52 11.36 -7.01
C THR A 110 5.83 12.03 -5.67
N ARG A 111 4.88 11.92 -4.76
CA ARG A 111 5.03 12.23 -3.35
C ARG A 111 4.79 10.95 -2.59
N ASP A 112 5.74 10.54 -1.79
CA ASP A 112 5.76 9.23 -1.16
C ASP A 112 5.78 9.33 0.35
N VAL A 113 5.11 8.38 1.00
CA VAL A 113 5.17 8.12 2.43
C VAL A 113 5.59 6.67 2.64
N ASN A 114 6.61 6.45 3.47
CA ASN A 114 7.03 5.12 3.88
C ASN A 114 6.40 4.78 5.23
N ILE A 115 5.73 3.64 5.31
CA ILE A 115 5.09 3.14 6.52
C ILE A 115 5.50 1.69 6.70
N THR A 116 6.01 1.33 7.89
CA THR A 116 6.12 -0.06 8.28
C THR A 116 4.93 -0.47 9.13
N ASP A 117 4.40 -1.64 8.86
CA ASP A 117 3.33 -2.22 9.66
C ASP A 117 3.86 -2.75 11.01
N PRO A 118 2.99 -3.25 11.92
CA PRO A 118 3.44 -3.74 13.23
C PRO A 118 4.47 -4.87 13.21
N ASP A 119 4.56 -5.64 12.13
CA ASP A 119 5.56 -6.69 11.95
C ASP A 119 6.81 -6.24 11.17
N GLY A 120 6.82 -4.99 10.70
CA GLY A 120 7.95 -4.42 9.97
C GLY A 120 7.86 -4.55 8.45
N TYR A 121 6.76 -5.04 7.89
CA TYR A 121 6.54 -5.01 6.43
C TYR A 121 6.45 -3.59 5.93
N ARG A 122 7.14 -3.30 4.84
CA ARG A 122 7.30 -1.94 4.33
C ARG A 122 6.33 -1.65 3.21
N LEU A 123 5.58 -0.57 3.40
CA LEU A 123 4.65 -0.02 2.42
C LEU A 123 5.14 1.37 2.00
N VAL A 124 5.06 1.65 0.71
CA VAL A 124 5.26 2.99 0.17
C VAL A 124 3.94 3.46 -0.42
N TYR A 125 3.28 4.39 0.27
CA TYR A 125 2.13 5.06 -0.33
C TYR A 125 2.64 6.14 -1.25
N THR A 126 2.36 5.98 -2.54
CA THR A 126 2.88 6.84 -3.59
C THR A 126 1.72 7.57 -4.27
N ALA A 127 1.81 8.87 -4.34
CA ALA A 127 0.82 9.72 -4.96
C ALA A 127 1.46 10.56 -6.06
N ARG A 128 0.72 10.81 -7.12
CA ARG A 128 1.17 11.76 -8.14
C ARG A 128 1.23 13.16 -7.53
N ARG A 129 2.34 13.88 -7.72
CA ARG A 129 2.45 15.26 -7.24
C ARG A 129 1.35 16.13 -7.87
N PRO A 130 0.82 17.12 -7.15
CA PRO A 130 -0.13 18.08 -7.70
C PRO A 130 0.38 18.70 -9.00
N GLU A 131 -0.52 19.04 -9.90
CA GLU A 131 -0.16 19.48 -11.25
C GLU A 131 0.83 20.66 -11.27
N GLY A 132 0.61 21.68 -10.45
CA GLY A 132 1.49 22.86 -10.36
C GLY A 132 2.86 22.59 -9.68
N GLU A 133 3.08 21.42 -9.14
CA GLU A 133 4.31 21.03 -8.42
C GLU A 133 5.16 20.00 -9.18
N ARG A 134 4.76 19.59 -10.37
CA ARG A 134 5.46 18.56 -11.16
C ARG A 134 6.65 19.12 -11.91
N ASP A 135 7.71 18.31 -12.05
CA ASP A 135 8.78 18.53 -13.02
C ASP A 135 8.28 18.12 -14.41
N GLU A 136 7.86 19.10 -15.20
CA GLU A 136 7.34 18.88 -16.55
C GLU A 136 8.43 18.34 -17.50
N ALA A 137 9.68 18.78 -17.32
CA ALA A 137 10.81 18.30 -18.13
C ALA A 137 11.07 16.81 -17.92
N PHE A 138 10.93 16.32 -16.69
CA PHE A 138 10.99 14.89 -16.40
C PHE A 138 9.86 14.13 -17.11
N GLY A 139 8.62 14.62 -16.99
CA GLY A 139 7.46 14.02 -17.66
C GLY A 139 7.65 13.93 -19.17
N GLN A 140 8.14 14.99 -19.79
CA GLN A 140 8.40 15.02 -21.22
C GLN A 140 9.49 14.00 -21.63
N ARG A 141 10.59 13.91 -20.87
CA ARG A 141 11.65 12.90 -21.13
C ARG A 141 11.11 11.46 -21.13
N ILE A 142 10.23 11.13 -20.18
CA ILE A 142 9.62 9.80 -20.11
C ILE A 142 8.74 9.52 -21.33
N LEU A 143 7.95 10.49 -21.77
CA LEU A 143 7.11 10.36 -22.97
C LEU A 143 7.97 10.17 -24.23
N ASP A 144 9.05 10.91 -24.37
CA ASP A 144 9.95 10.80 -25.51
C ASP A 144 10.64 9.44 -25.56
N LEU A 145 11.12 8.95 -24.44
CA LEU A 145 11.69 7.60 -24.33
C LEU A 145 10.67 6.50 -24.70
N ALA A 146 9.45 6.62 -24.24
CA ALA A 146 8.37 5.67 -24.56
C ALA A 146 8.06 5.67 -26.08
N ARG A 147 8.04 6.85 -26.72
CA ARG A 147 7.85 6.96 -28.16
C ARG A 147 8.99 6.32 -28.95
N GLU A 148 10.24 6.57 -28.56
CA GLU A 148 11.42 5.96 -29.21
C GLU A 148 11.40 4.43 -29.13
N GLN A 149 10.96 3.86 -28.00
CA GLN A 149 10.83 2.41 -27.83
C GLN A 149 9.71 1.81 -28.67
N ASN A 150 8.60 2.51 -28.85
CA ASN A 150 7.47 2.03 -29.66
C ASN A 150 7.71 2.16 -31.18
N LEU A 151 8.74 2.87 -31.60
CA LEU A 151 9.13 3.00 -33.01
C LEU A 151 10.17 1.97 -33.44
N ARG A 152 10.63 1.10 -32.57
CA ARG A 152 11.56 -0.02 -32.81
C ARG A 152 10.82 -1.34 -32.94
#